data_5829e8d8c8b45829ebe3e17cb196b31d
#
_entry.id   5829e8d8c8b45829ebe3e17cb196b31d
#
_cell.length_a   1.000
_cell.length_b   1.000
_cell.length_c   1.000
_cell.angle_alpha   90.00
_cell.angle_beta   90.00
_cell.angle_gamma   90.00
#
_symmetry.space_group_name_H-M   'P 1'
#
loop_
_entity.id
_entity.type
_entity.pdbx_description
1 polymer ?
#
loop_
_entity_poly.entity_id
_entity_poly.type
_entity_poly.pdbx_seq_one_letter_code
_entity_poly.pdbx_strand_id
1 'polypeptide(L)'
;MYKVIRNEYVGEEMYLMEVEGKFKGEMGQFYMLRAWDNYPLLSRPISIHDISENSITFLYKVVGEGTKILSKLKSSESIKLEGPYGNGYEKVEGKFALVGGGIGVAPLYLVAKNIPNCDAYLGFRNEPILIDKYNEICNEVNVAVGNTFVTDIIDVEKYDYILTCGPTPMMEKLVSMVEKTNTKLFVSLENHMACGVGACLVCTCKTKFGNKKTCKDGPVFRGEDVIFND
;
A
#
# COMPACT_ATOMS: atom_id res chain seq x y z
N MET A 1 -3.14 -7.74 -22.28
CA MET A 1 -1.68 -7.53 -22.09
C MET A 1 -1.40 -6.06 -22.27
N TYR A 2 -0.62 -5.48 -21.37
CA TYR A 2 -0.22 -4.07 -21.37
C TYR A 2 1.29 -3.98 -21.56
N LYS A 3 1.82 -2.82 -21.94
CA LYS A 3 3.25 -2.61 -22.12
C LYS A 3 3.86 -1.92 -20.91
N VAL A 4 5.01 -2.42 -20.47
CA VAL A 4 5.83 -1.75 -19.46
C VAL A 4 6.50 -0.53 -20.11
N ILE A 5 6.31 0.66 -19.52
CA ILE A 5 7.01 1.88 -19.92
C ILE A 5 8.41 1.86 -19.33
N ARG A 6 8.50 1.65 -18.01
CA ARG A 6 9.74 1.54 -17.24
C ARG A 6 9.56 0.63 -16.03
N ASN A 7 10.65 0.11 -15.53
CA ASN A 7 10.71 -0.74 -14.34
C ASN A 7 12.08 -0.55 -13.69
N GLU A 8 12.16 0.33 -12.73
CA GLU A 8 13.40 0.87 -12.19
C GLU A 8 13.61 0.44 -10.74
N TYR A 9 14.82 0.03 -10.41
CA TYR A 9 15.24 -0.21 -9.04
C TYR A 9 15.32 1.12 -8.28
N VAL A 10 14.68 1.21 -7.12
CA VAL A 10 14.60 2.45 -6.32
C VAL A 10 15.20 2.32 -4.92
N GLY A 11 15.81 1.19 -4.59
CA GLY A 11 16.41 0.92 -3.27
C GLY A 11 15.67 -0.19 -2.50
N GLU A 12 16.31 -0.80 -1.51
CA GLU A 12 15.72 -1.79 -0.57
C GLU A 12 15.01 -2.98 -1.24
N GLU A 13 15.55 -3.47 -2.37
CA GLU A 13 14.92 -4.51 -3.22
C GLU A 13 13.55 -4.10 -3.79
N MET A 14 13.28 -2.79 -3.88
CA MET A 14 12.05 -2.26 -4.43
C MET A 14 12.23 -1.74 -5.86
N TYR A 15 11.16 -1.90 -6.63
CA TYR A 15 11.07 -1.48 -8.04
C TYR A 15 9.84 -0.63 -8.26
N LEU A 16 10.01 0.43 -9.04
CA LEU A 16 8.93 1.28 -9.52
C LEU A 16 8.64 0.93 -10.97
N MET A 17 7.49 0.30 -11.21
CA MET A 17 7.04 -0.12 -12.54
C MET A 17 5.91 0.78 -13.02
N GLU A 18 6.07 1.33 -14.21
CA GLU A 18 5.01 2.08 -14.90
C GLU A 18 4.54 1.30 -16.13
N VAL A 19 3.22 1.19 -16.28
CA VAL A 19 2.57 0.38 -17.32
C VAL A 19 1.62 1.28 -18.13
N GLU A 20 1.74 1.22 -19.48
CA GLU A 20 0.96 2.00 -20.43
C GLU A 20 -0.50 1.52 -20.49
N GLY A 21 -1.43 2.46 -20.49
CA GLY A 21 -2.85 2.20 -20.67
C GLY A 21 -3.74 3.17 -19.89
N LYS A 22 -5.05 3.08 -20.16
CA LYS A 22 -6.07 3.79 -19.37
C LYS A 22 -6.61 2.87 -18.29
N PHE A 23 -6.35 3.22 -17.04
CA PHE A 23 -6.72 2.40 -15.90
C PHE A 23 -7.73 3.11 -15.00
N LYS A 24 -8.53 2.30 -14.32
CA LYS A 24 -9.37 2.75 -13.21
C LYS A 24 -8.72 2.34 -11.90
N GLY A 25 -9.05 3.04 -10.82
CA GLY A 25 -8.62 2.68 -9.48
C GLY A 25 -8.83 3.83 -8.51
N GLU A 26 -8.94 3.47 -7.24
CA GLU A 26 -9.10 4.39 -6.14
C GLU A 26 -7.99 4.15 -5.09
N MET A 27 -7.81 5.10 -4.19
CA MET A 27 -6.86 5.02 -3.08
C MET A 27 -7.03 3.74 -2.28
N GLY A 28 -5.96 2.95 -2.11
CA GLY A 28 -5.96 1.70 -1.36
C GLY A 28 -6.37 0.46 -2.15
N GLN A 29 -6.78 0.58 -3.40
CA GLN A 29 -7.02 -0.57 -4.27
C GLN A 29 -5.73 -1.15 -4.83
N PHE A 30 -5.83 -2.36 -5.41
CA PHE A 30 -4.70 -3.10 -5.96
C PHE A 30 -5.06 -3.79 -7.29
N TYR A 31 -4.03 -4.24 -7.99
CA TYR A 31 -4.13 -5.10 -9.17
C TYR A 31 -3.40 -6.43 -8.95
N MET A 32 -3.87 -7.47 -9.63
CA MET A 32 -3.18 -8.76 -9.72
C MET A 32 -2.27 -8.74 -10.95
N LEU A 33 -0.96 -8.80 -10.74
CA LEU A 33 0.08 -8.70 -11.75
C LEU A 33 0.61 -10.08 -12.13
N ARG A 34 0.83 -10.32 -13.45
CA ARG A 34 1.40 -11.55 -13.99
C ARG A 34 2.20 -11.28 -15.28
N ALA A 35 3.42 -11.79 -15.33
CA ALA A 35 4.31 -11.69 -16.49
C ALA A 35 4.94 -13.06 -16.85
N TRP A 36 4.21 -14.15 -16.63
CA TRP A 36 4.62 -15.53 -16.90
C TRP A 36 3.41 -16.39 -17.23
N ASP A 37 3.64 -17.52 -17.89
CA ASP A 37 2.56 -18.41 -18.34
C ASP A 37 2.14 -19.41 -17.25
N ASN A 38 3.00 -20.38 -16.93
CA ASN A 38 2.62 -21.52 -16.09
C ASN A 38 3.07 -21.39 -14.61
N TYR A 39 4.28 -20.92 -14.37
CA TYR A 39 4.85 -20.86 -13.00
C TYR A 39 5.52 -19.52 -12.73
N PRO A 40 5.32 -18.96 -11.54
CA PRO A 40 4.50 -19.44 -10.41
C PRO A 40 2.99 -19.37 -10.70
N LEU A 41 2.19 -20.25 -10.04
CA LEU A 41 0.77 -20.43 -10.36
C LEU A 41 -0.08 -19.18 -10.18
N LEU A 42 0.18 -18.38 -9.14
CA LEU A 42 -0.66 -17.25 -8.76
C LEU A 42 -0.09 -15.92 -9.26
N SER A 43 -0.95 -15.00 -9.66
CA SER A 43 -0.63 -13.59 -9.87
C SER A 43 -0.22 -12.91 -8.55
N ARG A 44 0.39 -11.74 -8.61
CA ARG A 44 0.84 -10.99 -7.43
C ARG A 44 -0.08 -9.81 -7.19
N PRO A 45 -0.72 -9.72 -6.01
CA PRO A 45 -1.46 -8.52 -5.62
C PRO A 45 -0.47 -7.41 -5.33
N ILE A 46 -0.56 -6.33 -6.07
CA ILE A 46 0.29 -5.14 -5.88
C ILE A 46 -0.62 -3.92 -5.82
N SER A 47 -0.47 -3.15 -4.74
CA SER A 47 -1.22 -1.92 -4.52
C SER A 47 -0.93 -0.89 -5.61
N ILE A 48 -1.94 -0.11 -5.97
CA ILE A 48 -1.78 1.01 -6.87
C ILE A 48 -0.93 2.07 -6.17
N HIS A 49 0.21 2.42 -6.78
CA HIS A 49 1.07 3.51 -6.31
C HIS A 49 0.62 4.85 -6.88
N ASP A 50 0.36 4.90 -8.19
CA ASP A 50 -0.11 6.10 -8.88
C ASP A 50 -0.92 5.74 -10.12
N ILE A 51 -1.83 6.64 -10.52
CA ILE A 51 -2.57 6.56 -11.78
C ILE A 51 -2.48 7.92 -12.47
N SER A 52 -2.14 7.88 -13.75
CA SER A 52 -2.20 9.01 -14.66
C SER A 52 -3.26 8.77 -15.76
N GLU A 53 -3.41 9.73 -16.67
CA GLU A 53 -4.34 9.59 -17.80
C GLU A 53 -4.01 8.38 -18.71
N ASN A 54 -2.72 8.06 -18.87
CA ASN A 54 -2.25 7.07 -19.84
C ASN A 54 -1.34 5.99 -19.23
N SER A 55 -1.22 5.93 -17.90
CA SER A 55 -0.42 4.90 -17.22
C SER A 55 -0.91 4.61 -15.80
N ILE A 56 -0.49 3.45 -15.30
CA ILE A 56 -0.57 3.06 -13.88
C ILE A 56 0.82 2.72 -13.39
N THR A 57 1.13 3.12 -12.14
CA THR A 57 2.42 2.86 -11.51
C THR A 57 2.25 1.96 -10.29
N PHE A 58 3.15 1.00 -10.16
CA PHE A 58 3.25 0.08 -9.04
C PHE A 58 4.62 0.21 -8.38
N LEU A 59 4.66 0.35 -7.06
CA LEU A 59 5.86 0.17 -6.26
C LEU A 59 5.77 -1.19 -5.57
N TYR A 60 6.73 -2.07 -5.79
CA TYR A 60 6.73 -3.42 -5.21
C TYR A 60 8.12 -3.86 -4.75
N LYS A 61 8.14 -4.72 -3.74
CA LYS A 61 9.36 -5.33 -3.21
C LYS A 61 9.57 -6.73 -3.79
N VAL A 62 10.82 -7.09 -4.07
CA VAL A 62 11.20 -8.44 -4.51
C VAL A 62 11.28 -9.34 -3.29
N VAL A 63 10.25 -10.18 -3.09
CA VAL A 63 10.15 -11.09 -1.92
C VAL A 63 10.03 -12.56 -2.31
N GLY A 64 9.90 -12.86 -3.60
CA GLY A 64 9.75 -14.23 -4.08
C GLY A 64 9.76 -14.33 -5.59
N GLU A 65 9.56 -15.53 -6.13
CA GLU A 65 9.77 -15.83 -7.56
C GLU A 65 8.95 -14.92 -8.50
N GLY A 66 7.67 -14.68 -8.22
CA GLY A 66 6.85 -13.81 -9.08
C GLY A 66 7.35 -12.37 -9.12
N THR A 67 7.67 -11.76 -7.98
CA THR A 67 8.22 -10.40 -7.95
C THR A 67 9.64 -10.33 -8.53
N LYS A 68 10.40 -11.43 -8.46
CA LYS A 68 11.71 -11.56 -9.13
C LYS A 68 11.56 -11.63 -10.65
N ILE A 69 10.51 -12.25 -11.18
CA ILE A 69 10.21 -12.21 -12.61
C ILE A 69 9.78 -10.79 -13.01
N LEU A 70 8.89 -10.17 -12.24
CA LEU A 70 8.47 -8.79 -12.49
C LEU A 70 9.67 -7.83 -12.53
N SER A 71 10.64 -7.95 -11.61
CA SER A 71 11.81 -7.05 -11.56
C SER A 71 12.74 -7.13 -12.76
N LYS A 72 12.63 -8.18 -13.57
CA LYS A 72 13.42 -8.38 -14.80
C LYS A 72 12.77 -7.80 -16.05
N LEU A 73 11.48 -7.41 -15.97
CA LEU A 73 10.78 -6.83 -17.10
C LEU A 73 11.44 -5.54 -17.55
N LYS A 74 11.60 -5.42 -18.86
CA LYS A 74 12.16 -4.24 -19.53
C LYS A 74 11.04 -3.43 -20.19
N SER A 75 11.38 -2.20 -20.57
CA SER A 75 10.49 -1.36 -21.39
C SER A 75 10.03 -2.11 -22.64
N SER A 76 8.76 -1.92 -23.00
CA SER A 76 8.06 -2.56 -24.12
C SER A 76 7.72 -4.05 -23.93
N GLU A 77 8.16 -4.70 -22.87
CA GLU A 77 7.71 -6.06 -22.55
C GLU A 77 6.26 -6.06 -22.02
N SER A 78 5.63 -7.22 -22.08
CA SER A 78 4.20 -7.34 -21.81
C SER A 78 3.93 -7.85 -20.41
N ILE A 79 2.91 -7.27 -19.76
CA ILE A 79 2.40 -7.68 -18.46
C ILE A 79 0.87 -7.82 -18.51
N LYS A 80 0.34 -8.77 -17.75
CA LYS A 80 -1.09 -8.93 -17.51
C LYS A 80 -1.47 -8.27 -16.21
N LEU A 81 -2.47 -7.41 -16.24
CA LEU A 81 -3.08 -6.73 -15.09
C LEU A 81 -4.55 -7.10 -15.02
N GLU A 82 -5.00 -7.50 -13.84
CA GLU A 82 -6.41 -7.77 -13.53
C GLU A 82 -6.81 -6.95 -12.30
N GLY A 83 -7.84 -6.15 -12.40
CA GLY A 83 -8.31 -5.23 -11.35
C GLY A 83 -9.07 -4.03 -11.93
N PRO A 84 -9.31 -2.97 -11.13
CA PRO A 84 -8.92 -2.85 -9.72
C PRO A 84 -9.73 -3.76 -8.81
N TYR A 85 -9.13 -4.17 -7.70
CA TYR A 85 -9.76 -5.00 -6.66
C TYR A 85 -9.67 -4.32 -5.30
N GLY A 86 -10.55 -4.74 -4.40
CA GLY A 86 -10.62 -4.26 -3.03
C GLY A 86 -11.39 -2.96 -2.87
N ASN A 87 -11.68 -2.65 -1.60
CA ASN A 87 -12.29 -1.40 -1.16
C ASN A 87 -11.19 -0.47 -0.63
N GLY A 88 -11.14 0.73 -1.17
CA GLY A 88 -10.14 1.72 -0.81
C GLY A 88 -10.49 2.54 0.44
N TYR A 89 -9.76 3.64 0.63
CA TYR A 89 -10.02 4.59 1.69
C TYR A 89 -11.30 5.40 1.42
N GLU A 90 -12.10 5.60 2.47
CA GLU A 90 -13.26 6.49 2.40
C GLU A 90 -12.80 7.94 2.18
N LYS A 91 -13.55 8.68 1.37
CA LYS A 91 -13.33 10.12 1.20
C LYS A 91 -13.95 10.83 2.39
N VAL A 92 -13.11 11.38 3.23
CA VAL A 92 -13.51 12.14 4.43
C VAL A 92 -12.74 13.45 4.46
N GLU A 93 -13.23 14.44 5.19
CA GLU A 93 -12.59 15.75 5.37
C GLU A 93 -11.97 15.84 6.76
N GLY A 94 -10.80 16.45 6.86
CA GLY A 94 -10.09 16.62 8.12
C GLY A 94 -8.60 16.79 7.93
N LYS A 95 -7.86 16.74 9.02
CA LYS A 95 -6.40 16.75 9.04
C LYS A 95 -5.87 15.32 9.05
N PHE A 96 -4.99 15.01 8.10
CA PHE A 96 -4.53 13.64 7.85
C PHE A 96 -3.05 13.44 8.14
N ALA A 97 -2.72 12.27 8.72
CA ALA A 97 -1.39 11.70 8.67
C ALA A 97 -1.39 10.41 7.84
N LEU A 98 -0.42 10.28 6.96
CA LEU A 98 -0.11 9.07 6.21
C LEU A 98 1.07 8.37 6.86
N VAL A 99 0.89 7.17 7.40
CA VAL A 99 1.95 6.45 8.13
C VAL A 99 2.33 5.20 7.37
N GLY A 100 3.51 5.21 6.75
CA GLY A 100 4.01 4.11 5.92
C GLY A 100 5.26 3.46 6.49
N GLY A 101 5.32 2.12 6.50
CA GLY A 101 6.51 1.37 6.89
C GLY A 101 7.03 0.46 5.77
N GLY A 102 8.30 0.61 5.37
CA GLY A 102 8.88 -0.18 4.30
C GLY A 102 8.09 -0.07 3.00
N ILE A 103 7.69 -1.22 2.42
CA ILE A 103 6.87 -1.23 1.19
C ILE A 103 5.46 -0.64 1.39
N GLY A 104 4.97 -0.52 2.62
CA GLY A 104 3.68 0.11 2.92
C GLY A 104 3.59 1.59 2.49
N VAL A 105 4.69 2.24 2.16
CA VAL A 105 4.67 3.56 1.52
C VAL A 105 4.06 3.50 0.10
N ALA A 106 4.02 2.35 -0.55
CA ALA A 106 3.56 2.20 -1.92
C ALA A 106 2.12 2.70 -2.15
N PRO A 107 1.09 2.20 -1.43
CA PRO A 107 -0.29 2.64 -1.63
C PRO A 107 -0.56 4.07 -1.13
N LEU A 108 0.26 4.58 -0.21
CA LEU A 108 0.03 5.90 0.41
C LEU A 108 0.35 7.07 -0.51
N TYR A 109 1.13 6.86 -1.58
CA TYR A 109 1.42 7.92 -2.54
C TYR A 109 0.16 8.36 -3.32
N LEU A 110 -0.65 7.40 -3.80
CA LEU A 110 -1.92 7.73 -4.45
C LEU A 110 -2.89 8.40 -3.46
N VAL A 111 -2.83 8.01 -2.18
CA VAL A 111 -3.60 8.66 -1.11
C VAL A 111 -3.16 10.11 -0.96
N ALA A 112 -1.86 10.38 -0.83
CA ALA A 112 -1.31 11.74 -0.71
C ALA A 112 -1.70 12.65 -1.87
N LYS A 113 -1.72 12.13 -3.10
CA LYS A 113 -2.14 12.88 -4.29
C LYS A 113 -3.64 13.28 -4.28
N ASN A 114 -4.48 12.53 -3.57
CA ASN A 114 -5.93 12.71 -3.59
C ASN A 114 -6.50 13.33 -2.31
N ILE A 115 -5.70 13.42 -1.26
CA ILE A 115 -6.09 14.05 0.02
C ILE A 115 -5.28 15.34 0.18
N PRO A 116 -5.90 16.51 0.12
CA PRO A 116 -5.20 17.77 0.34
C PRO A 116 -4.75 17.91 1.80
N ASN A 117 -3.63 18.58 2.02
CA ASN A 117 -3.13 18.96 3.35
C ASN A 117 -2.88 17.76 4.28
N CYS A 118 -2.19 16.72 3.80
CA CYS A 118 -1.72 15.61 4.62
C CYS A 118 -0.24 15.74 4.98
N ASP A 119 0.13 15.23 6.16
CA ASP A 119 1.51 15.02 6.57
C ASP A 119 1.89 13.55 6.38
N ALA A 120 3.13 13.25 6.01
CA ALA A 120 3.62 11.89 5.83
C ALA A 120 4.64 11.52 6.91
N TYR A 121 4.53 10.30 7.44
CA TYR A 121 5.46 9.66 8.36
C TYR A 121 5.93 8.36 7.72
N LEU A 122 7.17 8.32 7.24
CA LEU A 122 7.70 7.24 6.42
C LEU A 122 8.86 6.54 7.13
N GLY A 123 8.69 5.25 7.40
CA GLY A 123 9.69 4.44 8.11
C GLY A 123 10.42 3.46 7.18
N PHE A 124 11.75 3.42 7.28
CA PHE A 124 12.60 2.54 6.50
C PHE A 124 13.64 1.86 7.39
N ARG A 125 14.07 0.65 6.97
CA ARG A 125 15.10 -0.08 7.73
C ARG A 125 16.48 0.52 7.51
N ASN A 126 16.87 0.78 6.28
CA ASN A 126 18.22 1.24 5.95
C ASN A 126 18.19 2.57 5.19
N GLU A 127 17.52 2.63 4.04
CA GLU A 127 17.58 3.76 3.13
C GLU A 127 16.18 4.27 2.78
N PRO A 128 15.90 5.58 2.95
CA PRO A 128 14.65 6.19 2.52
C PRO A 128 14.52 6.18 0.99
N ILE A 129 13.31 5.87 0.50
CA ILE A 129 13.02 5.90 -0.93
C ILE A 129 11.86 6.85 -1.23
N LEU A 130 11.86 7.46 -2.41
CA LEU A 130 10.78 8.32 -2.95
C LEU A 130 10.41 9.53 -2.07
N ILE A 131 11.29 9.95 -1.16
CA ILE A 131 11.02 11.08 -0.24
C ILE A 131 10.74 12.37 -1.00
N ASP A 132 11.49 12.64 -2.06
CA ASP A 132 11.29 13.85 -2.88
C ASP A 132 9.88 13.90 -3.46
N LYS A 133 9.34 12.76 -3.90
CA LYS A 133 7.98 12.67 -4.42
C LYS A 133 6.92 13.00 -3.36
N TYR A 134 7.14 12.56 -2.12
CA TYR A 134 6.24 12.91 -1.01
C TYR A 134 6.36 14.37 -0.61
N ASN A 135 7.58 14.95 -0.63
CA ASN A 135 7.80 16.37 -0.37
C ASN A 135 7.09 17.31 -1.37
N GLU A 136 6.85 16.84 -2.61
CA GLU A 136 6.12 17.60 -3.63
C GLU A 136 4.61 17.71 -3.33
N ILE A 137 4.03 16.83 -2.52
CA ILE A 137 2.56 16.69 -2.38
C ILE A 137 2.07 16.74 -0.94
N CYS A 138 2.91 16.44 0.05
CA CYS A 138 2.58 16.53 1.47
C CYS A 138 3.02 17.88 2.06
N ASN A 139 2.35 18.33 3.14
CA ASN A 139 2.78 19.54 3.84
C ASN A 139 4.11 19.33 4.59
N GLU A 140 4.20 18.21 5.32
CA GLU A 140 5.40 17.79 6.04
C GLU A 140 5.69 16.31 5.74
N VAL A 141 6.98 15.97 5.60
CA VAL A 141 7.46 14.60 5.44
C VAL A 141 8.45 14.29 6.55
N ASN A 142 8.02 13.43 7.46
CA ASN A 142 8.81 12.97 8.59
C ASN A 142 9.35 11.57 8.29
N VAL A 143 10.67 11.40 8.36
CA VAL A 143 11.34 10.14 8.00
C VAL A 143 11.98 9.51 9.22
N ALA A 144 11.69 8.24 9.46
CA ALA A 144 12.32 7.42 10.49
C ALA A 144 13.16 6.33 9.84
N VAL A 145 14.41 6.14 10.31
CA VAL A 145 15.34 5.15 9.75
C VAL A 145 16.01 4.33 10.85
N GLY A 146 16.21 3.06 10.59
CA GLY A 146 16.95 2.15 11.45
C GLY A 146 16.21 1.84 12.75
N ASN A 147 16.74 2.32 13.88
CA ASN A 147 16.19 2.06 15.22
C ASN A 147 15.13 3.08 15.66
N THR A 148 14.87 4.11 14.87
CA THR A 148 13.78 5.07 15.13
C THR A 148 12.54 4.59 14.37
N PHE A 149 11.41 4.52 15.04
CA PHE A 149 10.16 4.11 14.44
C PHE A 149 9.25 5.32 14.17
N VAL A 150 8.43 5.27 13.16
CA VAL A 150 7.44 6.33 12.86
C VAL A 150 6.47 6.53 14.02
N THR A 151 6.21 5.49 14.80
CA THR A 151 5.38 5.52 16.01
C THR A 151 6.03 6.26 17.18
N ASP A 152 7.33 6.55 17.10
CA ASP A 152 8.04 7.29 18.15
C ASP A 152 8.06 8.81 17.88
N ILE A 153 7.78 9.20 16.63
CA ILE A 153 7.86 10.60 16.17
C ILE A 153 6.51 11.21 15.85
N ILE A 154 5.46 10.40 15.64
CA ILE A 154 4.12 10.90 15.36
C ILE A 154 3.38 11.28 16.63
N ASP A 155 2.76 12.45 16.61
CA ASP A 155 1.75 12.87 17.60
C ASP A 155 0.36 12.62 16.99
N VAL A 156 -0.27 11.51 17.39
CA VAL A 156 -1.54 11.06 16.82
C VAL A 156 -2.69 12.03 17.09
N GLU A 157 -2.67 12.77 18.20
CA GLU A 157 -3.74 13.69 18.59
C GLU A 157 -3.83 14.94 17.70
N LYS A 158 -2.80 15.20 16.88
CA LYS A 158 -2.79 16.30 15.92
C LYS A 158 -3.69 16.07 14.71
N TYR A 159 -4.20 14.85 14.50
CA TYR A 159 -4.88 14.42 13.29
C TYR A 159 -6.29 13.91 13.56
N ASP A 160 -7.20 14.24 12.66
CA ASP A 160 -8.55 13.66 12.65
C ASP A 160 -8.52 12.23 12.13
N TYR A 161 -7.61 11.97 11.17
CA TYR A 161 -7.47 10.69 10.49
C TYR A 161 -6.02 10.29 10.32
N ILE A 162 -5.73 9.02 10.60
CA ILE A 162 -4.46 8.37 10.27
C ILE A 162 -4.74 7.23 9.28
N LEU A 163 -4.06 7.24 8.13
CA LEU A 163 -4.13 6.21 7.11
C LEU A 163 -2.79 5.50 7.08
N THR A 164 -2.77 4.20 7.38
CA THR A 164 -1.52 3.46 7.52
C THR A 164 -1.45 2.19 6.68
N CYS A 165 -0.24 1.88 6.21
CA CYS A 165 0.12 0.63 5.59
C CYS A 165 1.56 0.26 5.96
N GLY A 166 1.82 -1.03 6.24
CA GLY A 166 3.15 -1.52 6.56
C GLY A 166 3.16 -2.68 7.55
N PRO A 167 4.26 -2.89 8.29
CA PRO A 167 4.40 -4.03 9.19
C PRO A 167 3.31 -4.08 10.27
N THR A 168 2.80 -5.29 10.53
CA THR A 168 1.78 -5.53 11.57
C THR A 168 2.10 -4.89 12.92
N PRO A 169 3.33 -5.01 13.48
CA PRO A 169 3.65 -4.36 14.76
C PRO A 169 3.52 -2.82 14.75
N MET A 170 3.78 -2.18 13.61
CA MET A 170 3.59 -0.74 13.46
C MET A 170 2.10 -0.38 13.50
N MET A 171 1.26 -1.12 12.78
CA MET A 171 -0.19 -0.90 12.77
C MET A 171 -0.82 -1.18 14.13
N GLU A 172 -0.45 -2.24 14.82
CA GLU A 172 -0.88 -2.56 16.20
C GLU A 172 -0.53 -1.43 17.18
N LYS A 173 0.70 -0.91 17.09
CA LYS A 173 1.13 0.20 17.93
C LYS A 173 0.28 1.44 17.68
N LEU A 174 0.02 1.79 16.41
CA LEU A 174 -0.84 2.92 16.06
C LEU A 174 -2.27 2.74 16.57
N VAL A 175 -2.85 1.53 16.48
CA VAL A 175 -4.17 1.23 17.05
C VAL A 175 -4.18 1.52 18.56
N SER A 176 -3.16 1.05 19.29
CA SER A 176 -3.05 1.33 20.73
C SER A 176 -2.89 2.81 21.05
N MET A 177 -2.16 3.57 20.21
CA MET A 177 -1.94 5.00 20.41
C MET A 177 -3.22 5.81 20.24
N VAL A 178 -4.08 5.44 19.28
CA VAL A 178 -5.33 6.19 19.02
C VAL A 178 -6.51 5.78 19.90
N GLU A 179 -6.40 4.66 20.63
CA GLU A 179 -7.51 4.06 21.41
C GLU A 179 -8.21 5.04 22.36
N LYS A 180 -7.45 5.99 22.92
CA LYS A 180 -7.97 6.98 23.90
C LYS A 180 -8.06 8.39 23.33
N THR A 181 -7.99 8.52 22.00
CA THR A 181 -8.07 9.79 21.28
C THR A 181 -9.32 9.88 20.45
N ASN A 182 -9.56 11.03 19.82
CA ASN A 182 -10.63 11.19 18.83
C ASN A 182 -10.19 10.85 17.41
N THR A 183 -8.91 10.51 17.21
CA THR A 183 -8.30 10.20 15.92
C THR A 183 -8.84 8.89 15.38
N LYS A 184 -9.28 8.88 14.14
CA LYS A 184 -9.73 7.67 13.44
C LYS A 184 -8.58 7.07 12.66
N LEU A 185 -8.31 5.79 12.86
CA LEU A 185 -7.24 5.06 12.19
C LEU A 185 -7.81 4.09 11.16
N PHE A 186 -7.30 4.16 9.93
CA PHE A 186 -7.52 3.18 8.89
C PHE A 186 -6.24 2.44 8.59
N VAL A 187 -6.31 1.11 8.56
CA VAL A 187 -5.19 0.21 8.28
C VAL A 187 -5.39 -0.49 6.94
N SER A 188 -4.36 -0.51 6.11
CA SER A 188 -4.35 -1.30 4.87
C SER A 188 -3.57 -2.60 5.09
N LEU A 189 -4.26 -3.73 5.06
CA LEU A 189 -3.69 -5.05 5.35
C LEU A 189 -3.06 -5.68 4.09
N GLU A 190 -1.90 -6.30 4.28
CA GLU A 190 -1.13 -7.02 3.26
C GLU A 190 -1.17 -8.52 3.47
N ASN A 191 -2.33 -9.15 3.32
CA ASN A 191 -2.47 -10.58 3.45
C ASN A 191 -2.09 -11.32 2.15
N HIS A 192 -1.61 -12.56 2.26
CA HIS A 192 -1.44 -13.42 1.10
C HIS A 192 -2.75 -13.58 0.34
N MET A 193 -2.71 -13.49 -0.98
CA MET A 193 -3.88 -13.61 -1.85
C MET A 193 -3.65 -14.65 -2.93
N ALA A 194 -4.74 -15.33 -3.33
CA ALA A 194 -4.74 -16.23 -4.47
C ALA A 194 -5.69 -15.73 -5.57
N CYS A 195 -6.99 -15.64 -5.30
CA CYS A 195 -7.98 -15.31 -6.34
C CYS A 195 -8.21 -13.81 -6.56
N GLY A 196 -7.95 -12.95 -5.58
CA GLY A 196 -8.21 -11.51 -5.64
C GLY A 196 -9.70 -11.09 -5.57
N VAL A 197 -10.65 -12.03 -5.64
CA VAL A 197 -12.09 -11.77 -5.78
C VAL A 197 -12.95 -12.29 -4.63
N GLY A 198 -12.34 -12.73 -3.53
CA GLY A 198 -13.04 -13.18 -2.33
C GLY A 198 -13.58 -14.61 -2.36
N ALA A 199 -13.21 -15.46 -3.35
CA ALA A 199 -13.73 -16.81 -3.50
C ALA A 199 -12.94 -17.88 -2.73
N CYS A 200 -11.59 -17.76 -2.64
CA CYS A 200 -10.72 -18.83 -2.14
C CYS A 200 -10.44 -18.78 -0.63
N LEU A 201 -10.82 -17.70 0.06
CA LEU A 201 -10.64 -17.45 1.51
C LEU A 201 -9.17 -17.38 1.99
N VAL A 202 -8.18 -17.43 1.12
CA VAL A 202 -6.75 -17.37 1.49
C VAL A 202 -6.39 -16.09 2.22
N CYS A 203 -6.98 -14.95 1.82
CA CYS A 203 -6.71 -13.64 2.40
C CYS A 203 -7.64 -13.28 3.58
N THR A 204 -8.15 -14.29 4.30
CA THR A 204 -9.02 -14.05 5.45
C THR A 204 -8.25 -13.35 6.56
N CYS A 205 -8.83 -12.27 7.10
CA CYS A 205 -8.39 -11.60 8.31
C CYS A 205 -9.48 -11.62 9.37
N LYS A 206 -9.10 -11.57 10.64
CA LYS A 206 -10.04 -11.53 11.78
C LYS A 206 -10.42 -10.10 12.08
N THR A 207 -11.71 -9.87 12.33
CA THR A 207 -12.22 -8.59 12.80
C THR A 207 -13.19 -8.79 13.94
N LYS A 208 -13.53 -7.73 14.68
CA LYS A 208 -14.58 -7.76 15.73
C LYS A 208 -15.95 -8.21 15.20
N PHE A 209 -16.17 -8.11 13.90
CA PHE A 209 -17.42 -8.50 13.21
C PHE A 209 -17.29 -9.84 12.46
N GLY A 210 -16.33 -10.68 12.86
CA GLY A 210 -16.05 -11.97 12.25
C GLY A 210 -14.99 -11.89 11.14
N ASN A 211 -14.83 -13.00 10.42
CA ASN A 211 -13.83 -13.12 9.37
C ASN A 211 -14.19 -12.28 8.13
N LYS A 212 -13.25 -11.51 7.64
CA LYS A 212 -13.32 -10.71 6.41
C LYS A 212 -12.27 -11.17 5.41
N LYS A 213 -12.47 -10.84 4.15
CA LYS A 213 -11.55 -11.15 3.05
C LYS A 213 -10.84 -9.87 2.62
N THR A 214 -9.53 -9.78 2.86
CA THR A 214 -8.74 -8.59 2.54
C THR A 214 -8.92 -8.16 1.08
N CYS A 215 -9.02 -9.12 0.14
CA CYS A 215 -9.16 -8.80 -1.28
C CYS A 215 -10.54 -8.27 -1.70
N LYS A 216 -11.59 -8.48 -0.90
CA LYS A 216 -12.97 -8.10 -1.25
C LYS A 216 -13.58 -7.11 -0.26
N ASP A 217 -13.42 -7.38 1.05
CA ASP A 217 -13.99 -6.57 2.12
C ASP A 217 -13.04 -5.42 2.54
N GLY A 218 -11.73 -5.57 2.26
CA GLY A 218 -10.64 -4.61 2.42
C GLY A 218 -9.99 -4.30 1.06
N PRO A 219 -8.68 -3.97 1.00
CA PRO A 219 -7.68 -4.15 2.06
C PRO A 219 -7.72 -3.12 3.19
N VAL A 220 -8.46 -2.05 3.04
CA VAL A 220 -8.57 -0.98 4.03
C VAL A 220 -9.68 -1.29 5.03
N PHE A 221 -9.34 -1.23 6.32
CA PHE A 221 -10.26 -1.44 7.43
C PHE A 221 -10.08 -0.35 8.49
N ARG A 222 -11.08 -0.14 9.33
CA ARG A 222 -10.91 0.65 10.56
C ARG A 222 -9.95 -0.11 11.49
N GLY A 223 -8.94 0.58 12.01
CA GLY A 223 -7.93 -0.03 12.88
C GLY A 223 -8.53 -0.69 14.11
N GLU A 224 -9.55 -0.06 14.69
CA GLU A 224 -10.29 -0.56 15.86
C GLU A 224 -11.03 -1.87 15.62
N ASP A 225 -11.34 -2.21 14.35
CA ASP A 225 -12.09 -3.42 13.99
C ASP A 225 -11.19 -4.63 13.75
N VAL A 226 -9.90 -4.42 13.44
CA VAL A 226 -8.97 -5.49 13.10
C VAL A 226 -8.44 -6.17 14.36
N ILE A 227 -8.39 -7.51 14.33
CA ILE A 227 -7.75 -8.32 15.35
C ILE A 227 -6.43 -8.82 14.77
N PHE A 228 -5.32 -8.26 15.26
CA PHE A 228 -3.97 -8.57 14.77
C PHE A 228 -3.37 -9.84 15.40
N ASN A 229 -3.92 -10.29 16.52
CA ASN A 229 -3.36 -11.42 17.26
C ASN A 229 -3.69 -12.76 16.57
N ASP A 230 -2.67 -13.39 16.02
CA ASP A 230 -2.58 -14.84 15.73
C ASP A 230 -1.17 -15.35 15.90
#